data_3f2847ce8deca286548996ff0b00b6d1
#
_entry.id   3f2847ce8deca286548996ff0b00b6d1
#
_cell.length_a   1.000
_cell.length_b   1.000
_cell.length_c   1.000
_cell.angle_alpha   90.00
_cell.angle_beta   90.00
_cell.angle_gamma   90.00
#
_symmetry.space_group_name_H-M   'P 1'
#
loop_
_entity.id
_entity.type
_entity.pdbx_description
1 polymer ?
#
loop_
_entity_poly.entity_id
_entity_poly.type
_entity_poly.pdbx_seq_one_letter_code
_entity_poly.pdbx_strand_id
1 'polypeptide(L)'
;MVTTLHIKNVGIIDDLSIDLNNGFNVLTGETGAGKTLIIGSLAILAGGRFSKEMIRNGEEFSYVEANFYCPNNEVAVDGNIIVSREIHLNGRNSCKINGRLITVNELKEFMSKIIDIHGQHDSQLILNPMQHIIYLDKFIGKELNESVCEYIKKLEEYNKLKQELKNTYGEDQEKERRLDLLRYQYNEIEQAKLKQNEEEELQNKQKVIFLRCLLKNLKCLIMKS
;
A
#
# COMPACT_ATOMS: atom_id res chain seq x y z
N MET A 1 20.65 12.51 -9.72
CA MET A 1 22.13 12.65 -9.87
C MET A 1 22.75 12.52 -8.50
N VAL A 2 23.86 11.72 -8.34
CA VAL A 2 24.67 11.70 -7.11
C VAL A 2 25.56 12.94 -7.11
N THR A 3 25.57 13.71 -6.03
CA THR A 3 26.39 14.92 -5.90
C THR A 3 27.61 14.68 -5.01
N THR A 4 27.41 13.99 -3.88
CA THR A 4 28.51 13.64 -2.98
C THR A 4 28.35 12.19 -2.52
N LEU A 5 29.49 11.53 -2.26
CA LEU A 5 29.56 10.20 -1.67
C LEU A 5 30.60 10.22 -0.55
N HIS A 6 30.17 9.88 0.65
CA HIS A 6 31.03 9.72 1.82
C HIS A 6 31.06 8.26 2.26
N ILE A 7 32.25 7.73 2.41
CA ILE A 7 32.52 6.33 2.78
C ILE A 7 33.45 6.34 3.97
N LYS A 8 33.09 5.64 5.04
CA LYS A 8 33.93 5.51 6.24
C LYS A 8 34.01 4.05 6.70
N ASN A 9 35.20 3.62 7.01
CA ASN A 9 35.53 2.29 7.57
C ASN A 9 35.04 1.14 6.68
N VAL A 10 35.22 1.22 5.36
CA VAL A 10 34.85 0.17 4.41
C VAL A 10 36.07 -0.44 3.76
N GLY A 11 36.40 -1.68 4.08
CA GLY A 11 37.57 -2.39 3.56
C GLY A 11 38.88 -1.64 3.85
N ILE A 12 39.58 -1.20 2.81
CA ILE A 12 40.80 -0.40 2.95
C ILE A 12 40.58 1.10 3.12
N ILE A 13 39.33 1.55 2.92
CA ILE A 13 38.90 2.96 3.01
C ILE A 13 38.71 3.29 4.48
N ASP A 14 39.44 4.28 4.98
CA ASP A 14 39.28 4.85 6.31
C ASP A 14 38.18 5.91 6.32
N ASP A 15 38.44 7.02 5.65
CA ASP A 15 37.48 8.10 5.46
C ASP A 15 37.69 8.72 4.07
N LEU A 16 36.65 8.73 3.24
CA LEU A 16 36.74 9.21 1.86
C LEU A 16 35.48 9.97 1.50
N SER A 17 35.62 11.21 1.08
CA SER A 17 34.56 12.01 0.49
C SER A 17 34.86 12.28 -0.98
N ILE A 18 33.89 12.06 -1.84
CA ILE A 18 33.98 12.28 -3.30
C ILE A 18 32.86 13.19 -3.72
N ASP A 19 33.21 14.29 -4.37
CA ASP A 19 32.26 15.16 -5.06
C ASP A 19 32.15 14.73 -6.53
N LEU A 20 30.91 14.53 -6.99
CA LEU A 20 30.59 14.08 -8.32
C LEU A 20 29.91 15.24 -9.11
N ASN A 21 30.40 15.48 -10.31
CA ASN A 21 29.84 16.50 -11.18
C ASN A 21 28.68 15.98 -12.02
N ASN A 22 27.89 16.90 -12.56
CA ASN A 22 26.86 16.52 -13.53
C ASN A 22 27.47 15.94 -14.80
N GLY A 23 26.84 14.89 -15.33
CA GLY A 23 27.29 14.21 -16.55
C GLY A 23 28.15 12.96 -16.26
N PHE A 24 29.25 12.80 -16.98
CA PHE A 24 30.06 11.60 -16.95
C PHE A 24 31.24 11.77 -15.98
N ASN A 25 31.36 10.90 -14.97
CA ASN A 25 32.45 10.86 -14.02
C ASN A 25 33.25 9.56 -14.24
N VAL A 26 34.59 9.66 -14.27
CA VAL A 26 35.48 8.53 -14.49
C VAL A 26 36.38 8.31 -13.27
N LEU A 27 36.34 7.10 -12.73
CA LEU A 27 37.26 6.64 -11.68
C LEU A 27 38.38 5.83 -12.31
N THR A 28 39.61 6.34 -12.29
CA THR A 28 40.81 5.66 -12.79
C THR A 28 41.68 5.20 -11.64
N GLY A 29 42.49 4.17 -11.88
CA GLY A 29 43.43 3.63 -10.88
C GLY A 29 43.77 2.17 -11.19
N GLU A 30 44.77 1.63 -10.50
CA GLU A 30 45.16 0.22 -10.62
C GLU A 30 44.12 -0.75 -10.04
N THR A 31 44.17 -2.02 -10.47
CA THR A 31 43.34 -3.09 -9.90
C THR A 31 43.69 -3.27 -8.41
N GLY A 32 42.67 -3.27 -7.54
CA GLY A 32 42.85 -3.34 -6.10
C GLY A 32 42.93 -1.99 -5.36
N ALA A 33 43.05 -0.86 -6.07
CA ALA A 33 43.13 0.49 -5.49
C ALA A 33 41.84 1.07 -4.92
N GLY A 34 40.82 0.25 -4.60
CA GLY A 34 39.60 0.72 -3.94
C GLY A 34 38.47 1.11 -4.88
N LYS A 35 38.64 1.12 -6.21
CA LYS A 35 37.52 1.44 -7.18
C LYS A 35 36.31 0.57 -6.98
N THR A 36 36.50 -0.74 -6.83
CA THR A 36 35.43 -1.70 -6.57
C THR A 36 34.74 -1.45 -5.24
N LEU A 37 35.46 -0.95 -4.22
CA LEU A 37 34.92 -0.61 -2.92
C LEU A 37 34.03 0.63 -2.99
N ILE A 38 34.36 1.61 -3.83
CA ILE A 38 33.52 2.80 -4.04
C ILE A 38 32.18 2.40 -4.66
N ILE A 39 32.19 1.61 -5.75
CA ILE A 39 30.98 1.10 -6.38
C ILE A 39 30.22 0.15 -5.43
N GLY A 40 30.95 -0.70 -4.71
CA GLY A 40 30.40 -1.58 -3.69
C GLY A 40 29.71 -0.81 -2.56
N SER A 41 30.25 0.34 -2.15
CA SER A 41 29.66 1.21 -1.14
C SER A 41 28.34 1.81 -1.62
N LEU A 42 28.25 2.22 -2.90
CA LEU A 42 26.97 2.63 -3.49
C LEU A 42 25.97 1.49 -3.54
N ALA A 43 26.41 0.27 -3.85
CA ALA A 43 25.54 -0.92 -3.83
C ALA A 43 25.03 -1.24 -2.42
N ILE A 44 25.87 -1.08 -1.40
CA ILE A 44 25.48 -1.21 0.02
C ILE A 44 24.41 -0.16 0.35
N LEU A 45 24.63 1.08 -0.05
CA LEU A 45 23.69 2.18 0.16
C LEU A 45 22.36 1.96 -0.57
N ALA A 46 22.40 1.30 -1.74
CA ALA A 46 21.20 0.90 -2.49
C ALA A 46 20.44 -0.32 -1.88
N GLY A 47 20.77 -0.73 -0.66
CA GLY A 47 20.12 -1.86 0.01
C GLY A 47 20.74 -3.23 -0.31
N GLY A 48 21.90 -3.24 -0.96
CA GLY A 48 22.66 -4.46 -1.25
C GLY A 48 23.10 -5.22 0.00
N ARG A 49 23.51 -6.48 -0.21
CA ARG A 49 24.04 -7.33 0.88
C ARG A 49 25.34 -6.75 1.39
N PHE A 50 25.52 -6.83 2.69
CA PHE A 50 26.73 -6.40 3.37
C PHE A 50 27.31 -7.58 4.16
N SER A 51 28.60 -7.84 3.98
CA SER A 51 29.37 -8.80 4.80
C SER A 51 30.13 -8.04 5.89
N LYS A 52 30.16 -8.59 7.10
CA LYS A 52 30.93 -8.01 8.22
C LYS A 52 32.43 -7.85 7.90
N GLU A 53 32.92 -8.68 6.99
CA GLU A 53 34.29 -8.63 6.48
C GLU A 53 34.59 -7.36 5.68
N MET A 54 33.57 -6.64 5.26
CA MET A 54 33.70 -5.34 4.58
C MET A 54 33.96 -4.19 5.56
N ILE A 55 33.74 -4.39 6.86
CA ILE A 55 34.14 -3.41 7.88
C ILE A 55 35.67 -3.40 7.96
N ARG A 56 36.27 -2.21 7.98
CA ARG A 56 37.70 -2.03 8.11
C ARG A 56 38.21 -2.75 9.35
N ASN A 57 39.34 -3.46 9.21
CA ASN A 57 39.92 -4.20 10.30
C ASN A 57 40.31 -3.27 11.47
N GLY A 58 39.83 -3.59 12.67
CA GLY A 58 40.02 -2.77 13.87
C GLY A 58 38.89 -1.80 14.17
N GLU A 59 37.90 -1.64 13.25
CA GLU A 59 36.76 -0.74 13.41
C GLU A 59 35.48 -1.49 13.80
N GLU A 60 34.59 -0.84 14.55
CA GLU A 60 33.33 -1.43 15.06
C GLU A 60 32.17 -1.29 14.09
N PHE A 61 32.25 -0.32 13.17
CA PHE A 61 31.20 -0.01 12.22
C PHE A 61 31.70 0.50 10.89
N SER A 62 30.91 0.40 9.86
CA SER A 62 31.07 1.10 8.57
C SER A 62 29.91 2.05 8.33
N TYR A 63 30.20 3.13 7.62
CA TYR A 63 29.24 4.15 7.27
C TYR A 63 29.37 4.54 5.80
N VAL A 64 28.22 4.63 5.13
CA VAL A 64 28.13 5.14 3.76
C VAL A 64 27.00 6.14 3.69
N GLU A 65 27.27 7.30 3.11
CA GLU A 65 26.29 8.35 2.87
C GLU A 65 26.44 8.89 1.45
N ALA A 66 25.33 9.19 0.81
CA ALA A 66 25.35 9.92 -0.46
C ALA A 66 24.25 10.97 -0.49
N ASN A 67 24.55 12.08 -1.14
CA ASN A 67 23.57 13.11 -1.47
C ASN A 67 23.17 12.98 -2.94
N PHE A 68 21.86 12.98 -3.18
CA PHE A 68 21.24 12.87 -4.49
C PHE A 68 20.48 14.15 -4.81
N TYR A 69 20.78 14.81 -5.91
CA TYR A 69 19.98 15.92 -6.41
C TYR A 69 18.84 15.37 -7.28
N CYS A 70 17.60 15.45 -6.77
CA CYS A 70 16.37 14.93 -7.37
C CYS A 70 15.21 15.91 -7.15
N PRO A 71 15.15 17.05 -7.83
CA PRO A 71 14.20 18.15 -7.55
C PRO A 71 12.73 17.74 -7.73
N ASN A 72 12.44 16.72 -8.52
CA ASN A 72 11.08 16.25 -8.78
C ASN A 72 10.63 15.10 -7.85
N ASN A 73 11.41 14.78 -6.83
CA ASN A 73 11.07 13.72 -5.89
C ASN A 73 10.36 14.31 -4.67
N GLU A 74 9.24 13.72 -4.25
CA GLU A 74 8.42 14.18 -3.12
C GLU A 74 9.16 14.21 -1.77
N VAL A 75 10.20 13.38 -1.62
CA VAL A 75 11.01 13.27 -0.40
C VAL A 75 12.16 14.28 -0.38
N ALA A 76 12.45 14.96 -1.51
CA ALA A 76 13.56 15.90 -1.61
C ALA A 76 13.31 17.15 -0.76
N VAL A 77 14.34 17.58 -0.05
CA VAL A 77 14.40 18.86 0.67
C VAL A 77 15.31 19.78 -0.15
N ASP A 78 14.78 20.87 -0.65
CA ASP A 78 15.50 21.79 -1.57
C ASP A 78 16.13 21.06 -2.78
N GLY A 79 15.44 20.03 -3.27
CA GLY A 79 15.93 19.21 -4.38
C GLY A 79 16.95 18.15 -3.99
N ASN A 80 17.38 18.07 -2.73
CA ASN A 80 18.38 17.16 -2.24
C ASN A 80 17.78 16.02 -1.41
N ILE A 81 18.36 14.83 -1.53
CA ILE A 81 18.00 13.65 -0.74
C ILE A 81 19.30 13.07 -0.17
N ILE A 82 19.42 13.08 1.14
CA ILE A 82 20.56 12.46 1.83
C ILE A 82 20.16 11.05 2.26
N VAL A 83 20.92 10.07 1.78
CA VAL A 83 20.70 8.67 2.14
C VAL A 83 21.94 8.18 2.86
N SER A 84 21.76 7.58 4.03
CA SER A 84 22.89 7.02 4.79
C SER A 84 22.58 5.62 5.32
N ARG A 85 23.65 4.82 5.44
CA ARG A 85 23.58 3.48 6.01
C ARG A 85 24.79 3.24 6.89
N GLU A 86 24.52 2.81 8.13
CA GLU A 86 25.52 2.48 9.14
C GLU A 86 25.33 1.03 9.54
N ILE A 87 26.42 0.27 9.54
CA ILE A 87 26.40 -1.17 9.80
C ILE A 87 27.50 -1.50 10.82
N HIS A 88 27.13 -2.14 11.91
CA HIS A 88 28.00 -2.52 12.99
C HIS A 88 28.36 -4.01 12.98
N LEU A 89 29.51 -4.35 13.56
CA LEU A 89 29.97 -5.74 13.76
C LEU A 89 28.98 -6.59 14.56
N ASN A 90 28.23 -5.98 15.49
CA ASN A 90 27.19 -6.67 16.26
C ASN A 90 25.93 -7.01 15.44
N GLY A 91 25.88 -6.63 14.14
CA GLY A 91 24.77 -6.86 13.23
C GLY A 91 23.72 -5.75 13.23
N ARG A 92 23.86 -4.70 14.06
CA ARG A 92 22.97 -3.53 13.99
C ARG A 92 23.15 -2.84 12.64
N ASN A 93 22.05 -2.53 11.98
CA ASN A 93 22.02 -1.90 10.67
C ASN A 93 21.00 -0.76 10.69
N SER A 94 21.48 0.45 10.48
CA SER A 94 20.67 1.68 10.54
C SER A 94 20.68 2.36 9.17
N CYS A 95 19.50 2.49 8.58
CA CYS A 95 19.31 3.19 7.31
C CYS A 95 18.52 4.46 7.53
N LYS A 96 18.92 5.55 6.90
CA LYS A 96 18.22 6.84 6.99
C LYS A 96 18.04 7.49 5.63
N ILE A 97 16.89 8.15 5.43
CA ILE A 97 16.65 9.08 4.33
C ILE A 97 16.29 10.43 4.95
N ASN A 98 17.02 11.47 4.62
CA ASN A 98 16.90 12.81 5.20
C ASN A 98 16.79 12.79 6.75
N GLY A 99 17.63 11.95 7.39
CA GLY A 99 17.67 11.78 8.83
C GLY A 99 16.58 10.88 9.43
N ARG A 100 15.55 10.47 8.66
CA ARG A 100 14.48 9.58 9.11
C ARG A 100 14.92 8.11 8.97
N LEU A 101 14.77 7.35 10.05
CA LEU A 101 15.07 5.92 10.06
C LEU A 101 14.07 5.15 9.20
N ILE A 102 14.61 4.22 8.39
CA ILE A 102 13.84 3.32 7.54
C ILE A 102 14.41 1.90 7.61
N THR A 103 13.65 0.93 7.14
CA THR A 103 14.11 -0.46 6.99
C THR A 103 14.98 -0.64 5.75
N VAL A 104 15.79 -1.71 5.71
CA VAL A 104 16.63 -2.05 4.52
C VAL A 104 15.76 -2.32 3.28
N ASN A 105 14.57 -2.90 3.46
CA ASN A 105 13.65 -3.17 2.35
C ASN A 105 13.08 -1.88 1.76
N GLU A 106 12.66 -0.94 2.60
CA GLU A 106 12.22 0.39 2.16
C GLU A 106 13.34 1.15 1.48
N LEU A 107 14.57 1.08 2.03
CA LEU A 107 15.75 1.65 1.40
C LEU A 107 15.97 1.09 0.00
N LYS A 108 15.93 -0.24 -0.15
CA LYS A 108 16.10 -0.91 -1.45
C LYS A 108 15.05 -0.49 -2.46
N GLU A 109 13.78 -0.45 -2.05
CA GLU A 109 12.68 -0.02 -2.92
C GLU A 109 12.84 1.46 -3.34
N PHE A 110 13.21 2.32 -2.41
CA PHE A 110 13.44 3.74 -2.67
C PHE A 110 14.62 3.94 -3.63
N MET A 111 15.76 3.33 -3.33
CA MET A 111 16.99 3.49 -4.10
C MET A 111 16.90 2.91 -5.51
N SER A 112 16.12 1.84 -5.72
CA SER A 112 15.89 1.27 -7.06
C SER A 112 15.24 2.24 -8.05
N LYS A 113 14.59 3.29 -7.55
CA LYS A 113 13.99 4.37 -8.38
C LYS A 113 14.95 5.51 -8.69
N ILE A 114 16.06 5.62 -7.93
CA ILE A 114 17.00 6.75 -7.99
C ILE A 114 18.29 6.38 -8.69
N ILE A 115 18.82 5.19 -8.41
CA ILE A 115 20.12 4.74 -8.90
C ILE A 115 20.01 3.34 -9.49
N ASP A 116 20.69 3.16 -10.61
CA ASP A 116 20.90 1.85 -11.22
C ASP A 116 22.40 1.54 -11.21
N ILE A 117 22.79 0.36 -10.69
CA ILE A 117 24.18 -0.05 -10.53
C ILE A 117 24.41 -1.29 -11.36
N HIS A 118 25.25 -1.14 -12.38
CA HIS A 118 25.69 -2.23 -13.23
C HIS A 118 27.06 -2.73 -12.77
N GLY A 119 27.08 -3.80 -11.99
CA GLY A 119 28.30 -4.49 -11.59
C GLY A 119 28.64 -5.65 -12.51
N GLN A 120 29.81 -6.26 -12.29
CA GLN A 120 30.28 -7.42 -13.07
C GLN A 120 29.34 -8.65 -13.01
N HIS A 121 28.40 -8.67 -12.02
CA HIS A 121 27.49 -9.79 -11.74
C HIS A 121 26.04 -9.38 -11.61
N ASP A 122 25.68 -8.11 -11.84
CA ASP A 122 24.34 -7.58 -11.57
C ASP A 122 23.76 -6.83 -12.78
N SER A 123 23.19 -7.58 -13.71
CA SER A 123 22.34 -7.01 -14.78
C SER A 123 20.86 -7.20 -14.35
N GLN A 124 20.37 -6.46 -13.34
CA GLN A 124 19.16 -6.86 -12.67
C GLN A 124 17.86 -6.25 -13.19
N LEU A 125 17.88 -5.03 -13.74
CA LEU A 125 16.65 -4.40 -14.21
C LEU A 125 16.15 -5.02 -15.54
N ILE A 126 17.07 -5.32 -16.47
CA ILE A 126 16.73 -5.98 -17.74
C ILE A 126 16.30 -7.44 -17.52
N LEU A 127 16.78 -8.11 -16.46
CA LEU A 127 16.39 -9.48 -16.13
C LEU A 127 15.04 -9.58 -15.42
N ASN A 128 14.47 -8.47 -14.98
CA ASN A 128 13.16 -8.47 -14.34
C ASN A 128 12.03 -8.39 -15.40
N PRO A 129 11.29 -9.51 -15.65
CA PRO A 129 10.25 -9.54 -16.69
C PRO A 129 9.14 -8.50 -16.47
N MET A 130 8.89 -8.11 -15.22
CA MET A 130 7.87 -7.11 -14.87
C MET A 130 8.23 -5.70 -15.33
N GLN A 131 9.53 -5.45 -15.57
CA GLN A 131 10.00 -4.16 -16.07
C GLN A 131 10.00 -4.08 -17.61
N HIS A 132 9.96 -5.22 -18.31
CA HIS A 132 10.06 -5.25 -19.77
C HIS A 132 8.94 -4.47 -20.44
N ILE A 133 7.72 -4.59 -19.94
CA ILE A 133 6.56 -3.85 -20.46
C ILE A 133 6.74 -2.34 -20.29
N ILE A 134 7.26 -1.91 -19.15
CA ILE A 134 7.51 -0.48 -18.85
C ILE A 134 8.58 0.11 -19.78
N TYR A 135 9.63 -0.67 -20.08
CA TYR A 135 10.66 -0.25 -21.03
C TYR A 135 10.14 -0.17 -22.47
N LEU A 136 9.31 -1.14 -22.84
CA LEU A 136 8.65 -1.15 -24.16
C LEU A 136 7.72 0.06 -24.32
N ASP A 137 6.91 0.34 -23.29
CA ASP A 137 6.01 1.48 -23.25
C ASP A 137 6.76 2.81 -23.36
N LYS A 138 7.88 2.95 -22.66
CA LYS A 138 8.74 4.14 -22.74
C LYS A 138 9.39 4.29 -24.15
N PHE A 139 9.72 3.18 -24.79
CA PHE A 139 10.31 3.19 -26.13
C PHE A 139 9.32 3.65 -27.20
N ILE A 140 8.04 3.24 -27.10
CA ILE A 140 6.96 3.66 -28.01
C ILE A 140 6.65 5.15 -27.88
N GLY A 141 6.76 5.70 -26.65
CA GLY A 141 6.71 7.14 -26.41
C GLY A 141 5.31 7.72 -26.24
N LYS A 142 5.10 8.96 -26.75
CA LYS A 142 3.92 9.77 -26.40
C LYS A 142 2.59 9.18 -26.85
N GLU A 143 2.52 8.59 -28.02
CA GLU A 143 1.27 8.02 -28.59
C GLU A 143 0.69 6.91 -27.70
N LEU A 144 1.58 6.05 -27.17
CA LEU A 144 1.16 5.00 -26.25
C LEU A 144 0.70 5.59 -24.90
N ASN A 145 1.42 6.60 -24.40
CA ASN A 145 1.06 7.23 -23.12
C ASN A 145 -0.35 7.83 -23.15
N GLU A 146 -0.75 8.45 -24.26
CA GLU A 146 -2.11 8.99 -24.43
C GLU A 146 -3.15 7.88 -24.38
N SER A 147 -2.91 6.78 -25.10
CA SER A 147 -3.80 5.61 -25.13
C SER A 147 -3.89 4.92 -23.74
N VAL A 148 -2.76 4.79 -23.05
CA VAL A 148 -2.73 4.23 -21.68
C VAL A 148 -3.49 5.13 -20.70
N CYS A 149 -3.34 6.44 -20.79
CA CYS A 149 -4.09 7.38 -19.96
C CYS A 149 -5.62 7.28 -20.20
N GLU A 150 -6.02 7.14 -21.47
CA GLU A 150 -7.44 6.95 -21.79
C GLU A 150 -7.97 5.62 -21.26
N TYR A 151 -7.19 4.54 -21.42
CA TYR A 151 -7.54 3.22 -20.86
C TYR A 151 -7.70 3.25 -19.35
N ILE A 152 -6.76 3.87 -18.63
CA ILE A 152 -6.83 3.98 -17.16
C ILE A 152 -8.10 4.72 -16.74
N LYS A 153 -8.44 5.85 -17.36
CA LYS A 153 -9.68 6.58 -17.07
C LYS A 153 -10.93 5.71 -17.27
N LYS A 154 -10.98 4.96 -18.38
CA LYS A 154 -12.11 4.04 -18.65
C LYS A 154 -12.17 2.88 -17.67
N LEU A 155 -11.02 2.37 -17.24
CA LEU A 155 -10.95 1.31 -16.25
C LEU A 155 -11.44 1.79 -14.87
N GLU A 156 -11.07 3.00 -14.47
CA GLU A 156 -11.55 3.61 -13.21
C GLU A 156 -13.06 3.81 -13.25
N GLU A 157 -13.60 4.35 -14.35
CA GLU A 157 -15.04 4.52 -14.56
C GLU A 157 -15.77 3.17 -14.50
N TYR A 158 -15.25 2.15 -15.18
CA TYR A 158 -15.79 0.80 -15.14
C TYR A 158 -15.81 0.22 -13.71
N ASN A 159 -14.70 0.34 -12.99
CA ASN A 159 -14.62 -0.18 -11.63
C ASN A 159 -15.57 0.53 -10.68
N LYS A 160 -15.74 1.85 -10.84
CA LYS A 160 -16.70 2.65 -10.07
C LYS A 160 -18.13 2.18 -10.32
N LEU A 161 -18.53 2.07 -11.59
CA LEU A 161 -19.87 1.59 -11.97
C LEU A 161 -20.12 0.16 -11.50
N LYS A 162 -19.12 -0.72 -11.58
CA LYS A 162 -19.19 -2.09 -11.08
C LYS A 162 -19.39 -2.13 -9.56
N GLN A 163 -18.74 -1.24 -8.83
CA GLN A 163 -18.88 -1.14 -7.38
C GLN A 163 -20.25 -0.56 -6.99
N GLU A 164 -20.74 0.45 -7.70
CA GLU A 164 -22.08 1.00 -7.52
C GLU A 164 -23.16 -0.05 -7.80
N LEU A 165 -23.00 -0.84 -8.86
CA LEU A 165 -23.87 -1.95 -9.19
C LEU A 165 -23.90 -3.00 -8.06
N LYS A 166 -22.73 -3.38 -7.56
CA LYS A 166 -22.61 -4.34 -6.45
C LYS A 166 -23.24 -3.82 -5.17
N ASN A 167 -23.06 -2.53 -4.85
CA ASN A 167 -23.64 -1.89 -3.67
C ASN A 167 -25.17 -1.73 -3.78
N THR A 168 -25.69 -1.52 -5.00
CA THR A 168 -27.14 -1.30 -5.23
C THR A 168 -27.92 -2.62 -5.26
N TYR A 169 -27.35 -3.65 -5.85
CA TYR A 169 -28.07 -4.90 -6.10
C TYR A 169 -27.55 -6.10 -5.30
N GLY A 170 -26.41 -5.98 -4.61
CA GLY A 170 -25.76 -7.10 -3.92
C GLY A 170 -25.19 -8.16 -4.88
N GLU A 171 -24.76 -9.29 -4.34
CA GLU A 171 -24.46 -10.47 -5.17
C GLU A 171 -25.78 -11.13 -5.60
N ASP A 172 -25.83 -11.75 -6.78
CA ASP A 172 -27.06 -12.33 -7.34
C ASP A 172 -27.79 -13.28 -6.37
N GLN A 173 -27.06 -14.00 -5.54
CA GLN A 173 -27.63 -14.84 -4.48
C GLN A 173 -28.32 -14.05 -3.37
N GLU A 174 -27.82 -12.89 -3.01
CA GLU A 174 -28.40 -12.04 -1.96
C GLU A 174 -29.66 -11.34 -2.48
N LYS A 175 -29.66 -10.97 -3.75
CA LYS A 175 -30.83 -10.43 -4.46
C LYS A 175 -31.96 -11.47 -4.55
N GLU A 176 -31.64 -12.70 -4.90
CA GLU A 176 -32.59 -13.79 -5.02
C GLU A 176 -33.23 -14.12 -3.65
N ARG A 177 -32.41 -14.22 -2.60
CA ARG A 177 -32.87 -14.36 -1.22
C ARG A 177 -33.79 -13.23 -0.78
N ARG A 178 -33.47 -12.00 -1.13
CA ARG A 178 -34.26 -10.83 -0.77
C ARG A 178 -35.60 -10.81 -1.53
N LEU A 179 -35.61 -11.21 -2.80
CA LEU A 179 -36.81 -11.37 -3.58
C LEU A 179 -37.73 -12.46 -3.04
N ASP A 180 -37.17 -13.60 -2.62
CA ASP A 180 -37.93 -14.68 -2.02
C ASP A 180 -38.54 -14.28 -0.67
N LEU A 181 -37.76 -13.56 0.14
CA LEU A 181 -38.29 -13.00 1.40
C LEU A 181 -39.46 -12.03 1.17
N LEU A 182 -39.30 -11.13 0.22
CA LEU A 182 -40.35 -10.16 -0.12
C LEU A 182 -41.60 -10.85 -0.69
N ARG A 183 -41.43 -11.89 -1.51
CA ARG A 183 -42.55 -12.71 -2.02
C ARG A 183 -43.26 -13.44 -0.89
N TYR A 184 -42.50 -13.99 0.05
CA TYR A 184 -43.08 -14.65 1.21
C TYR A 184 -43.91 -13.67 2.05
N GLN A 185 -43.35 -12.50 2.39
CA GLN A 185 -44.04 -11.44 3.14
C GLN A 185 -45.30 -10.93 2.41
N TYR A 186 -45.21 -10.74 1.11
CA TYR A 186 -46.32 -10.35 0.28
C TYR A 186 -47.48 -11.37 0.35
N ASN A 187 -47.15 -12.65 0.17
CA ASN A 187 -48.12 -13.74 0.24
C ASN A 187 -48.75 -13.87 1.62
N GLU A 188 -47.98 -13.65 2.70
CA GLU A 188 -48.47 -13.69 4.07
C GLU A 188 -49.53 -12.56 4.30
N ILE A 189 -49.22 -11.35 3.85
CA ILE A 189 -50.16 -10.21 3.93
C ILE A 189 -51.43 -10.47 3.09
N GLU A 190 -51.24 -11.00 1.89
CA GLU A 190 -52.37 -11.29 1.01
C GLU A 190 -53.30 -12.40 1.57
N GLN A 191 -52.70 -13.47 2.13
CA GLN A 191 -53.45 -14.54 2.77
C GLN A 191 -54.16 -14.11 4.04
N ALA A 192 -53.64 -13.14 4.77
CA ALA A 192 -54.27 -12.57 5.95
C ALA A 192 -55.62 -11.87 5.61
N LYS A 193 -55.88 -11.52 4.34
CA LYS A 193 -57.12 -10.89 3.87
C LYS A 193 -57.59 -9.74 4.75
N LEU A 194 -56.66 -8.90 5.17
CA LEU A 194 -56.91 -7.78 6.07
C LEU A 194 -57.99 -6.87 5.53
N LYS A 195 -58.95 -6.51 6.37
CA LYS A 195 -60.00 -5.57 6.05
C LYS A 195 -59.75 -4.21 6.63
N GLN A 196 -60.14 -3.16 5.93
CA GLN A 196 -60.00 -1.81 6.46
C GLN A 196 -60.83 -1.67 7.74
N ASN A 197 -60.21 -1.12 8.81
CA ASN A 197 -60.79 -0.96 10.14
C ASN A 197 -61.01 -2.27 10.93
N GLU A 198 -60.43 -3.41 10.52
CA GLU A 198 -60.57 -4.68 11.23
C GLU A 198 -60.00 -4.61 12.66
N GLU A 199 -58.96 -3.85 12.87
CA GLU A 199 -58.34 -3.65 14.20
C GLU A 199 -59.35 -2.95 15.16
N GLU A 200 -60.01 -1.89 14.71
CA GLU A 200 -61.01 -1.19 15.52
C GLU A 200 -62.21 -2.09 15.87
N GLU A 201 -62.65 -2.88 14.89
CA GLU A 201 -63.73 -3.85 15.14
C GLU A 201 -63.33 -4.91 16.17
N LEU A 202 -62.13 -5.45 16.06
CA LEU A 202 -61.60 -6.45 17.00
C LEU A 202 -61.41 -5.87 18.41
N GLN A 203 -60.87 -4.65 18.52
CA GLN A 203 -60.78 -3.93 19.78
C GLN A 203 -62.13 -3.68 20.43
N ASN A 204 -63.12 -3.29 19.67
CA ASN A 204 -64.47 -3.09 20.19
C ASN A 204 -65.12 -4.41 20.63
N LYS A 205 -64.96 -5.48 19.87
CA LYS A 205 -65.40 -6.83 20.28
C LYS A 205 -64.73 -7.28 21.56
N GLN A 206 -63.42 -7.05 21.70
CA GLN A 206 -62.69 -7.37 22.92
C GLN A 206 -63.21 -6.62 24.16
N LYS A 207 -63.47 -5.31 24.02
CA LYS A 207 -64.10 -4.49 25.09
C LYS A 207 -65.47 -5.03 25.53
N VAL A 208 -66.31 -5.39 24.56
CA VAL A 208 -67.63 -5.95 24.84
C VAL A 208 -67.54 -7.30 25.54
N ILE A 209 -66.63 -8.17 25.15
CA ILE A 209 -66.43 -9.47 25.83
C ILE A 209 -65.90 -9.27 27.24
N PHE A 210 -64.98 -8.35 27.46
CA PHE A 210 -64.43 -8.02 28.76
C PHE A 210 -65.56 -7.49 29.71
N LEU A 211 -66.38 -6.57 29.26
CA LEU A 211 -67.55 -6.05 30.00
C LEU A 211 -68.57 -7.15 30.35
N ARG A 212 -68.85 -8.07 29.43
CA ARG A 212 -69.73 -9.22 29.69
C ARG A 212 -69.15 -10.16 30.72
N CYS A 213 -67.84 -10.41 30.72
CA CYS A 213 -67.18 -11.20 31.76
C CYS A 213 -67.26 -10.54 33.12
N LEU A 214 -67.00 -9.23 33.22
CA LEU A 214 -67.16 -8.47 34.47
C LEU A 214 -68.59 -8.51 35.03
N LEU A 215 -69.59 -8.31 34.18
CA LEU A 215 -71.00 -8.37 34.58
C LEU A 215 -71.42 -9.77 35.06
N LYS A 216 -70.90 -10.83 34.45
CA LYS A 216 -71.11 -12.20 34.86
C LYS A 216 -70.52 -12.51 36.23
N ASN A 217 -69.30 -12.02 36.47
CA ASN A 217 -68.62 -12.15 37.76
C ASN A 217 -69.34 -11.36 38.87
N LEU A 218 -69.79 -10.15 38.60
CA LEU A 218 -70.61 -9.34 39.51
C LEU A 218 -71.93 -10.01 39.85
N LYS A 219 -72.68 -10.59 38.85
CA LYS A 219 -73.85 -11.36 39.12
C LYS A 219 -73.61 -12.59 40.02
N CYS A 220 -72.50 -13.29 39.80
CA CYS A 220 -72.13 -14.41 40.69
C CYS A 220 -71.81 -13.99 42.12
N LEU A 221 -71.24 -12.80 42.33
CA LEU A 221 -70.96 -12.24 43.66
C LEU A 221 -72.23 -11.82 44.36
N ILE A 222 -73.19 -11.20 43.67
CA ILE A 222 -74.47 -10.76 44.23
C ILE A 222 -75.42 -11.95 44.60
N MET A 223 -75.32 -13.08 43.91
CA MET A 223 -76.10 -14.28 44.19
C MET A 223 -75.50 -15.15 45.28
N LYS A 224 -74.30 -14.83 45.82
CA LYS A 224 -73.64 -15.53 46.94
C LYS A 224 -73.73 -14.74 48.25
N SER A 225 -74.25 -13.54 48.28
CA SER A 225 -74.59 -12.74 49.45
C SER A 225 -76.08 -12.86 49.76
#